data_c5a397c8ddec904996bb06e1469f6a40
#
_entry.id   c5a397c8ddec904996bb06e1469f6a40
#
_cell.length_a   1.000
_cell.length_b   1.000
_cell.length_c   1.000
_cell.angle_alpha   90.00
_cell.angle_beta   90.00
_cell.angle_gamma   90.00
#
_symmetry.space_group_name_H-M   'P 1'
#
loop_
_entity.id
_entity.type
_entity.pdbx_description
1 polymer ?
#
loop_
_entity_poly.entity_id
_entity_poly.type
_entity_poly.pdbx_seq_one_letter_code
_entity_poly.pdbx_strand_id
1 'polypeptide(L)'
;NGVTHLDILLLTHFHRDHIGGLGRVLETVTVGELLTPYAPPADSGPLDPDGDNGLPKAARNVLRCMDLYAGPLRRYGDRIGRIKELPGDRMECLRLTDDLTMDILFGEPALYPRQRAVYDAAFRGERNGYDLIHWGKSMNVSSLRQRLYYHGKEIVLGGDAYAHMWETQTATPCDILKVPHHASLSSTTRKLLRLLQPKAAVVCVAA
;
A
#
# COMPACT_ATOMS: atom_id res chain seq x y z
N ASN A 1 -3.44 24.15 7.63
CA ASN A 1 -4.81 23.65 7.71
C ASN A 1 -5.23 23.21 9.13
N GLY A 2 -4.34 23.25 10.13
CA GLY A 2 -4.68 22.99 11.52
C GLY A 2 -4.90 21.52 11.91
N VAL A 3 -4.76 20.57 11.00
CA VAL A 3 -4.82 19.14 11.33
C VAL A 3 -3.53 18.72 12.04
N THR A 4 -3.67 18.23 13.27
CA THR A 4 -2.55 17.79 14.13
C THR A 4 -2.62 16.31 14.47
N HIS A 5 -3.75 15.64 14.12
CA HIS A 5 -3.99 14.22 14.37
C HIS A 5 -4.75 13.59 13.20
N LEU A 6 -4.40 12.34 12.88
CA LEU A 6 -5.13 11.44 11.99
C LEU A 6 -5.55 10.22 12.80
N ASP A 7 -6.84 9.90 12.82
CA ASP A 7 -7.32 8.68 13.46
C ASP A 7 -6.75 7.45 12.75
N ILE A 8 -6.75 7.48 11.40
CA ILE A 8 -6.26 6.40 10.56
C ILE A 8 -5.37 6.96 9.45
N LEU A 9 -4.21 6.35 9.26
CA LEU A 9 -3.36 6.50 8.08
C LEU A 9 -3.26 5.13 7.39
N LEU A 10 -3.70 5.04 6.13
CA LEU A 10 -3.62 3.80 5.35
C LEU A 10 -2.57 3.94 4.25
N LEU A 11 -1.61 3.03 4.23
CA LEU A 11 -0.63 2.89 3.16
C LEU A 11 -1.02 1.72 2.27
N THR A 12 -1.15 1.96 0.97
CA THR A 12 -1.58 0.91 0.03
C THR A 12 -0.47 -0.08 -0.29
N HIS A 13 0.75 0.40 -0.51
CA HIS A 13 1.96 -0.37 -0.81
C HIS A 13 3.20 0.55 -0.73
N PHE A 14 4.42 0.04 -1.01
CA PHE A 14 5.67 0.71 -0.69
C PHE A 14 6.40 1.35 -1.87
N HIS A 15 5.78 1.58 -3.01
CA HIS A 15 6.43 2.37 -4.06
C HIS A 15 6.64 3.81 -3.60
N ARG A 16 7.73 4.40 -4.06
CA ARG A 16 8.21 5.72 -3.63
C ARG A 16 7.15 6.82 -3.77
N ASP A 17 6.37 6.80 -4.82
CA ASP A 17 5.31 7.78 -5.11
C ASP A 17 4.10 7.66 -4.17
N HIS A 18 3.97 6.54 -3.44
CA HIS A 18 2.92 6.33 -2.43
C HIS A 18 3.41 6.59 -1.00
N ILE A 19 4.69 6.36 -0.72
CA ILE A 19 5.24 6.49 0.65
C ILE A 19 6.23 7.65 0.80
N GLY A 20 6.63 8.31 -0.27
CA GLY A 20 7.65 9.37 -0.23
C GLY A 20 7.30 10.55 0.68
N GLY A 21 6.02 10.78 0.92
CA GLY A 21 5.51 11.80 1.85
C GLY A 21 5.37 11.36 3.31
N LEU A 22 5.55 10.06 3.62
CA LEU A 22 5.27 9.51 4.95
C LEU A 22 6.04 10.22 6.07
N GLY A 23 7.34 10.44 5.87
CA GLY A 23 8.17 11.13 6.85
C GLY A 23 7.65 12.54 7.16
N ARG A 24 7.23 13.28 6.12
CA ARG A 24 6.69 14.63 6.30
C ARG A 24 5.33 14.62 7.02
N VAL A 25 4.49 13.63 6.74
CA VAL A 25 3.22 13.46 7.46
C VAL A 25 3.49 13.20 8.94
N LEU A 26 4.31 12.19 9.26
CA LEU A 26 4.63 11.82 10.65
C LEU A 26 5.41 12.91 11.41
N GLU A 27 6.15 13.77 10.72
CA GLU A 27 6.79 14.94 11.32
C GLU A 27 5.77 15.96 11.81
N THR A 28 4.61 16.07 11.17
CA THR A 28 3.64 17.16 11.39
C THR A 28 2.41 16.76 12.19
N VAL A 29 1.98 15.48 12.09
CA VAL A 29 0.77 14.99 12.77
C VAL A 29 1.07 13.73 13.59
N THR A 30 0.22 13.46 14.59
CA THR A 30 0.15 12.16 15.24
C THR A 30 -0.85 11.26 14.50
N VAL A 31 -0.68 9.94 14.61
CA VAL A 31 -1.53 8.94 13.95
C VAL A 31 -2.06 7.97 14.99
N GLY A 32 -3.38 7.80 15.09
CA GLY A 32 -4.00 6.84 15.98
C GLY A 32 -3.67 5.40 15.54
N GLU A 33 -4.01 5.04 14.32
CA GLU A 33 -3.69 3.73 13.74
C GLU A 33 -3.11 3.86 12.32
N LEU A 34 -1.95 3.24 12.10
CA LEU A 34 -1.36 3.05 10.77
C LEU A 34 -1.75 1.67 10.24
N LEU A 35 -2.53 1.65 9.16
CA LEU A 35 -2.89 0.43 8.43
C LEU A 35 -1.93 0.22 7.26
N THR A 36 -1.37 -0.98 7.15
CA THR A 36 -0.32 -1.27 6.16
C THR A 36 -0.38 -2.73 5.70
N PRO A 37 0.01 -3.04 4.45
CA PRO A 37 0.14 -4.42 4.02
C PRO A 37 1.30 -5.16 4.69
N TYR A 38 2.29 -4.45 5.25
CA TYR A 38 3.45 -5.04 5.91
C TYR A 38 3.94 -4.12 7.03
N ALA A 39 4.15 -4.66 8.21
CA ALA A 39 4.80 -3.98 9.32
C ALA A 39 6.26 -4.49 9.47
N PRO A 40 7.28 -3.61 9.35
CA PRO A 40 8.67 -4.03 9.56
C PRO A 40 8.88 -4.46 11.00
N PRO A 41 9.84 -5.36 11.30
CA PRO A 41 10.19 -5.72 12.67
C PRO A 41 10.54 -4.47 13.50
N ALA A 42 10.10 -4.43 14.75
CA ALA A 42 10.24 -3.25 15.62
C ALA A 42 11.72 -2.89 15.89
N ASP A 43 12.59 -3.88 15.89
CA ASP A 43 14.04 -3.78 16.10
C ASP A 43 14.83 -3.67 14.80
N SER A 44 14.17 -3.50 13.66
CA SER A 44 14.82 -3.43 12.35
C SER A 44 15.73 -2.20 12.23
N GLY A 45 16.99 -2.45 11.87
CA GLY A 45 17.96 -1.40 11.55
C GLY A 45 17.75 -0.78 10.15
N PRO A 46 18.55 0.23 9.80
CA PRO A 46 18.60 0.78 8.44
C PRO A 46 18.99 -0.29 7.43
N LEU A 47 18.41 -0.24 6.25
CA LEU A 47 18.70 -1.22 5.19
C LEU A 47 19.94 -0.91 4.36
N ASP A 48 20.50 0.29 4.44
CA ASP A 48 21.70 0.74 3.68
C ASP A 48 21.76 0.21 2.24
N PRO A 49 20.85 0.60 1.36
CA PRO A 49 20.77 0.08 -0.01
C PRO A 49 21.97 0.48 -0.88
N ASP A 50 22.72 1.51 -0.50
CA ASP A 50 23.88 2.02 -1.24
C ASP A 50 25.22 1.40 -0.79
N GLY A 51 25.28 0.89 0.45
CA GLY A 51 26.45 0.16 0.96
C GLY A 51 26.58 -1.25 0.38
N ASP A 52 25.51 -1.83 -0.18
CA ASP A 52 25.50 -3.18 -0.74
C ASP A 52 25.83 -3.18 -2.24
N ASN A 53 27.11 -3.00 -2.57
CA ASN A 53 27.59 -2.93 -3.95
C ASN A 53 27.50 -4.27 -4.72
N GLY A 54 27.26 -5.38 -4.05
CA GLY A 54 27.08 -6.71 -4.66
C GLY A 54 25.68 -6.94 -5.25
N LEU A 55 24.69 -6.14 -4.88
CA LEU A 55 23.34 -6.30 -5.38
C LEU A 55 23.08 -5.58 -6.70
N PRO A 56 22.28 -6.18 -7.60
CA PRO A 56 21.80 -5.51 -8.80
C PRO A 56 21.04 -4.20 -8.47
N LYS A 57 21.12 -3.19 -9.34
CA LYS A 57 20.42 -1.90 -9.16
C LYS A 57 18.93 -2.05 -8.85
N ALA A 58 18.24 -3.02 -9.50
CA ALA A 58 16.83 -3.27 -9.27
C ALA A 58 16.55 -3.75 -7.83
N ALA A 59 17.38 -4.63 -7.27
CA ALA A 59 17.30 -5.09 -5.89
C ALA A 59 17.54 -3.94 -4.90
N ARG A 60 18.57 -3.11 -5.14
CA ARG A 60 18.83 -1.91 -4.33
C ARG A 60 17.66 -0.92 -4.33
N ASN A 61 16.95 -0.79 -5.46
CA ASN A 61 15.75 0.05 -5.51
C ASN A 61 14.63 -0.48 -4.61
N VAL A 62 14.46 -1.80 -4.51
CA VAL A 62 13.51 -2.40 -3.57
C VAL A 62 13.90 -2.06 -2.13
N LEU A 63 15.18 -2.24 -1.76
CA LEU A 63 15.68 -1.87 -0.44
C LEU A 63 15.50 -0.37 -0.14
N ARG A 64 15.69 0.51 -1.14
CA ARG A 64 15.41 1.95 -0.96
C ARG A 64 13.95 2.24 -0.67
N CYS A 65 13.01 1.56 -1.34
CA CYS A 65 11.58 1.70 -1.03
C CYS A 65 11.28 1.20 0.39
N MET A 66 11.84 0.05 0.77
CA MET A 66 11.66 -0.51 2.12
C MET A 66 12.25 0.41 3.20
N ASP A 67 13.43 0.99 2.98
CA ASP A 67 14.05 1.91 3.93
C ASP A 67 13.32 3.26 4.00
N LEU A 68 12.84 3.76 2.86
CA LEU A 68 11.99 4.96 2.77
C LEU A 68 10.69 4.79 3.57
N TYR A 69 10.17 3.57 3.65
CA TYR A 69 9.02 3.22 4.47
C TYR A 69 9.38 3.05 5.95
N ALA A 70 10.38 2.21 6.25
CA ALA A 70 10.74 1.86 7.62
C ALA A 70 11.46 3.00 8.37
N GLY A 71 12.24 3.84 7.67
CA GLY A 71 12.98 4.95 8.25
C GLY A 71 12.09 5.94 9.02
N PRO A 72 11.01 6.47 8.42
CA PRO A 72 10.04 7.31 9.16
C PRO A 72 9.38 6.60 10.34
N LEU A 73 9.08 5.30 10.24
CA LEU A 73 8.49 4.55 11.35
C LEU A 73 9.47 4.42 12.52
N ARG A 74 10.76 4.19 12.27
CA ARG A 74 11.80 4.21 13.29
C ARG A 74 11.95 5.58 13.95
N ARG A 75 11.91 6.65 13.14
CA ARG A 75 12.15 8.01 13.62
C ARG A 75 10.97 8.62 14.38
N TYR A 76 9.76 8.29 13.99
CA TYR A 76 8.52 8.90 14.49
C TYR A 76 7.53 7.88 15.04
N GLY A 77 8.00 6.69 15.43
CA GLY A 77 7.15 5.61 15.94
C GLY A 77 6.35 5.98 17.19
N ASP A 78 6.91 6.86 18.03
CA ASP A 78 6.26 7.44 19.21
C ASP A 78 5.05 8.31 18.87
N ARG A 79 4.91 8.74 17.62
CA ARG A 79 3.77 9.52 17.11
C ARG A 79 2.66 8.67 16.51
N ILE A 80 2.82 7.35 16.50
CA ILE A 80 1.87 6.37 16.00
C ILE A 80 1.36 5.54 17.17
N GLY A 81 0.07 5.61 17.46
CA GLY A 81 -0.53 4.86 18.56
C GLY A 81 -0.48 3.34 18.33
N ARG A 82 -0.73 2.90 17.10
CA ARG A 82 -0.68 1.48 16.71
C ARG A 82 -0.32 1.32 15.25
N ILE A 83 0.51 0.31 14.94
CA ILE A 83 0.70 -0.19 13.58
C ILE A 83 -0.07 -1.50 13.45
N LYS A 84 -1.01 -1.56 12.52
CA LYS A 84 -1.77 -2.77 12.21
C LYS A 84 -1.40 -3.25 10.81
N GLU A 85 -0.72 -4.39 10.77
CA GLU A 85 -0.55 -5.11 9.52
C GLU A 85 -1.86 -5.78 9.14
N LEU A 86 -2.29 -5.56 7.91
CA LEU A 86 -3.51 -6.16 7.39
C LEU A 86 -3.21 -7.55 6.82
N PRO A 87 -3.99 -8.58 7.18
CA PRO A 87 -3.79 -9.92 6.65
C PRO A 87 -4.11 -9.95 5.15
N GLY A 88 -3.29 -10.71 4.38
CA GLY A 88 -3.48 -10.86 2.94
C GLY A 88 -4.64 -11.76 2.53
N ASP A 89 -5.23 -12.50 3.44
CA ASP A 89 -6.16 -13.60 3.18
C ASP A 89 -7.64 -13.25 3.34
N ARG A 90 -7.96 -12.06 3.87
CA ARG A 90 -9.34 -11.64 4.11
C ARG A 90 -9.55 -10.14 3.91
N MET A 91 -10.80 -9.78 3.64
CA MET A 91 -11.25 -8.40 3.65
C MET A 91 -11.31 -7.86 5.09
N GLU A 92 -10.88 -6.63 5.29
CA GLU A 92 -11.05 -5.89 6.54
C GLU A 92 -12.16 -4.85 6.35
N CYS A 93 -13.12 -4.80 7.28
CA CYS A 93 -14.20 -3.82 7.26
C CYS A 93 -14.05 -2.86 8.42
N LEU A 94 -14.05 -1.56 8.14
CA LEU A 94 -13.90 -0.50 9.13
C LEU A 94 -15.14 0.40 9.13
N ARG A 95 -15.66 0.71 10.30
CA ARG A 95 -16.62 1.79 10.50
C ARG A 95 -15.84 3.05 10.89
N LEU A 96 -15.80 4.02 9.99
CA LEU A 96 -15.06 5.27 10.18
C LEU A 96 -15.89 6.32 10.93
N THR A 97 -17.18 6.41 10.57
CA THR A 97 -18.19 7.23 11.26
C THR A 97 -19.52 6.51 11.23
N ASP A 98 -20.58 7.11 11.74
CA ASP A 98 -21.94 6.54 11.68
C ASP A 98 -22.42 6.35 10.24
N ASP A 99 -21.99 7.21 9.32
CA ASP A 99 -22.43 7.24 7.93
C ASP A 99 -21.37 6.76 6.93
N LEU A 100 -20.13 6.50 7.38
CA LEU A 100 -19.02 6.12 6.52
C LEU A 100 -18.40 4.79 6.97
N THR A 101 -18.46 3.81 6.08
CA THR A 101 -17.75 2.54 6.24
C THR A 101 -16.76 2.33 5.11
N MET A 102 -15.73 1.53 5.34
CA MET A 102 -14.70 1.22 4.37
C MET A 102 -14.35 -0.26 4.41
N ASP A 103 -14.44 -0.91 3.26
CA ASP A 103 -13.86 -2.23 3.04
C ASP A 103 -12.45 -2.07 2.47
N ILE A 104 -11.50 -2.81 3.04
CA ILE A 104 -10.13 -2.90 2.53
C ILE A 104 -9.93 -4.30 2.00
N LEU A 105 -9.60 -4.38 0.71
CA LEU A 105 -9.30 -5.62 0.03
C LEU A 105 -7.80 -5.70 -0.21
N PHE A 106 -7.21 -6.83 0.12
CA PHE A 106 -5.81 -7.09 -0.15
C PHE A 106 -5.56 -7.36 -1.64
N GLY A 107 -4.35 -7.13 -2.12
CA GLY A 107 -3.96 -7.35 -3.51
C GLY A 107 -4.07 -8.81 -3.92
N GLU A 108 -2.97 -9.55 -3.86
CA GLU A 108 -2.93 -10.96 -4.22
C GLU A 108 -2.52 -11.83 -3.02
N PRO A 109 -3.49 -12.41 -2.29
CA PRO A 109 -3.22 -13.16 -1.06
C PRO A 109 -2.23 -14.32 -1.25
N ALA A 110 -2.28 -14.99 -2.39
CA ALA A 110 -1.42 -16.14 -2.69
C ALA A 110 0.08 -15.79 -2.77
N LEU A 111 0.42 -14.57 -3.18
CA LEU A 111 1.81 -14.12 -3.35
C LEU A 111 2.36 -13.41 -2.10
N TYR A 112 1.49 -12.89 -1.25
CA TYR A 112 1.88 -12.11 -0.09
C TYR A 112 2.83 -12.82 0.88
N PRO A 113 2.64 -14.11 1.26
CA PRO A 113 3.54 -14.78 2.19
C PRO A 113 4.99 -14.84 1.69
N ARG A 114 5.19 -15.02 0.37
CA ARG A 114 6.52 -15.00 -0.23
C ARG A 114 7.13 -13.60 -0.23
N GLN A 115 6.35 -12.60 -0.59
CA GLN A 115 6.79 -11.20 -0.56
C GLN A 115 7.18 -10.78 0.85
N ARG A 116 6.36 -11.11 1.85
CA ARG A 116 6.64 -10.88 3.27
C ARG A 116 7.95 -11.53 3.70
N ALA A 117 8.16 -12.80 3.36
CA ALA A 117 9.39 -13.53 3.71
C ALA A 117 10.65 -12.85 3.16
N VAL A 118 10.58 -12.28 1.94
CA VAL A 118 11.69 -11.52 1.34
C VAL A 118 11.95 -10.22 2.08
N TYR A 119 10.90 -9.52 2.51
CA TYR A 119 11.06 -8.29 3.31
C TYR A 119 11.65 -8.61 4.70
N ASP A 120 11.13 -9.61 5.39
CA ASP A 120 11.65 -10.05 6.68
C ASP A 120 13.14 -10.48 6.58
N ALA A 121 13.50 -11.24 5.54
CA ALA A 121 14.88 -11.63 5.26
C ALA A 121 15.79 -10.41 5.05
N ALA A 122 15.34 -9.44 4.25
CA ALA A 122 16.11 -8.22 4.01
C ALA A 122 16.38 -7.42 5.29
N PHE A 123 15.40 -7.31 6.19
CA PHE A 123 15.59 -6.64 7.50
C PHE A 123 16.52 -7.42 8.44
N ARG A 124 16.63 -8.74 8.30
CA ARG A 124 17.64 -9.54 9.01
C ARG A 124 19.05 -9.49 8.38
N GLY A 125 19.22 -8.76 7.26
CA GLY A 125 20.48 -8.70 6.53
C GLY A 125 20.68 -9.85 5.53
N GLU A 126 19.72 -10.74 5.39
CA GLU A 126 19.71 -11.88 4.44
C GLU A 126 19.20 -11.39 3.07
N ARG A 127 20.11 -10.87 2.23
CA ARG A 127 19.74 -10.17 0.98
C ARG A 127 20.03 -11.02 -0.24
N ASN A 128 19.01 -11.59 -0.83
CA ASN A 128 19.09 -12.28 -2.11
C ASN A 128 18.60 -11.36 -3.24
N GLY A 129 19.48 -11.03 -4.18
CA GLY A 129 19.16 -10.12 -5.28
C GLY A 129 18.06 -10.65 -6.20
N TYR A 130 18.00 -11.97 -6.45
CA TYR A 130 16.94 -12.58 -7.24
C TYR A 130 15.58 -12.44 -6.52
N ASP A 131 15.50 -12.78 -5.25
CA ASP A 131 14.25 -12.72 -4.49
C ASP A 131 13.74 -11.27 -4.36
N LEU A 132 14.63 -10.33 -4.08
CA LEU A 132 14.29 -8.90 -4.06
C LEU A 132 13.71 -8.42 -5.38
N ILE A 133 14.30 -8.82 -6.52
CA ILE A 133 13.82 -8.41 -7.84
C ILE A 133 12.51 -9.13 -8.18
N HIS A 134 12.41 -10.42 -7.92
CA HIS A 134 11.28 -11.24 -8.36
C HIS A 134 10.05 -11.03 -7.48
N TRP A 135 10.23 -10.98 -6.17
CA TRP A 135 9.14 -10.88 -5.18
C TRP A 135 9.01 -9.48 -4.59
N GLY A 136 10.13 -8.88 -4.19
CA GLY A 136 10.14 -7.57 -3.54
C GLY A 136 9.72 -6.43 -4.47
N LYS A 137 10.09 -6.47 -5.74
CA LYS A 137 9.75 -5.43 -6.73
C LYS A 137 8.25 -5.39 -7.05
N SER A 138 7.55 -6.50 -6.92
CA SER A 138 6.11 -6.60 -7.22
C SER A 138 5.24 -6.00 -6.10
N MET A 139 5.58 -4.81 -5.61
CA MET A 139 4.87 -4.16 -4.50
C MET A 139 3.39 -3.90 -4.80
N ASN A 140 3.01 -3.74 -6.07
CA ASN A 140 1.61 -3.61 -6.48
C ASN A 140 0.79 -4.87 -6.20
N VAL A 141 1.43 -6.03 -6.06
CA VAL A 141 0.78 -7.30 -5.69
C VAL A 141 0.14 -7.21 -4.31
N SER A 142 0.77 -6.51 -3.37
CA SER A 142 0.23 -6.27 -2.03
C SER A 142 -0.58 -4.96 -1.93
N SER A 143 -0.84 -4.27 -3.06
CA SER A 143 -1.54 -2.99 -3.03
C SER A 143 -2.96 -3.13 -2.49
N LEU A 144 -3.23 -2.44 -1.40
CA LEU A 144 -4.55 -2.39 -0.79
C LEU A 144 -5.51 -1.58 -1.66
N ARG A 145 -6.72 -2.09 -1.81
CA ARG A 145 -7.83 -1.43 -2.49
C ARG A 145 -8.89 -1.10 -1.46
N GLN A 146 -9.52 0.05 -1.58
CA GLN A 146 -10.54 0.48 -0.65
C GLN A 146 -11.86 0.71 -1.37
N ARG A 147 -12.95 0.32 -0.72
CA ARG A 147 -14.31 0.66 -1.12
C ARG A 147 -15.00 1.35 0.05
N LEU A 148 -15.33 2.62 -0.15
CA LEU A 148 -16.01 3.43 0.85
C LEU A 148 -17.49 3.51 0.51
N TYR A 149 -18.31 3.42 1.54
CA TYR A 149 -19.77 3.55 1.46
C TYR A 149 -20.19 4.76 2.28
N TYR A 150 -20.79 5.73 1.61
CA TYR A 150 -21.23 6.98 2.21
C TYR A 150 -22.57 7.43 1.64
N HIS A 151 -23.63 7.48 2.46
CA HIS A 151 -24.98 7.88 2.05
C HIS A 151 -25.47 7.22 0.76
N GLY A 152 -25.30 5.91 0.64
CA GLY A 152 -25.70 5.14 -0.55
C GLY A 152 -24.83 5.39 -1.78
N LYS A 153 -23.68 6.04 -1.62
CA LYS A 153 -22.66 6.20 -2.65
C LYS A 153 -21.47 5.29 -2.39
N GLU A 154 -20.89 4.79 -3.47
CA GLU A 154 -19.73 3.91 -3.43
C GLU A 154 -18.54 4.57 -4.12
N ILE A 155 -17.44 4.71 -3.37
CA ILE A 155 -16.19 5.27 -3.85
C ILE A 155 -15.13 4.17 -3.80
N VAL A 156 -14.50 3.90 -4.93
CA VAL A 156 -13.44 2.89 -5.04
C VAL A 156 -12.09 3.58 -5.22
N LEU A 157 -11.15 3.27 -4.34
CA LEU A 157 -9.75 3.71 -4.42
C LEU A 157 -8.91 2.51 -4.82
N GLY A 158 -8.36 2.53 -6.03
CA GLY A 158 -7.73 1.37 -6.64
C GLY A 158 -6.32 1.05 -6.16
N GLY A 159 -5.67 1.95 -5.40
CA GLY A 159 -4.24 1.83 -5.16
C GLY A 159 -3.49 1.70 -6.49
N ASP A 160 -2.55 0.76 -6.56
CA ASP A 160 -1.85 0.37 -7.78
C ASP A 160 -2.10 -1.10 -8.17
N ALA A 161 -3.22 -1.65 -7.69
CA ALA A 161 -3.62 -3.02 -7.96
C ALA A 161 -3.76 -3.30 -9.47
N TYR A 162 -3.32 -4.48 -9.87
CA TYR A 162 -3.49 -4.93 -11.26
C TYR A 162 -4.93 -5.31 -11.57
N ALA A 163 -5.34 -5.18 -12.84
CA ALA A 163 -6.71 -5.44 -13.25
C ALA A 163 -7.20 -6.86 -12.92
N HIS A 164 -6.35 -7.89 -13.05
CA HIS A 164 -6.72 -9.27 -12.74
C HIS A 164 -7.11 -9.48 -11.28
N MET A 165 -6.57 -8.70 -10.34
CA MET A 165 -6.91 -8.78 -8.92
C MET A 165 -8.37 -8.39 -8.64
N TRP A 166 -8.96 -7.54 -9.49
CA TRP A 166 -10.36 -7.17 -9.39
C TRP A 166 -11.27 -8.20 -10.01
N GLU A 167 -10.77 -8.89 -11.04
CA GLU A 167 -11.54 -9.83 -11.83
C GLU A 167 -11.81 -11.15 -11.09
N THR A 168 -10.96 -11.48 -10.12
CA THR A 168 -11.08 -12.67 -9.25
C THR A 168 -11.89 -12.42 -7.99
N GLN A 169 -12.17 -11.16 -7.67
CA GLN A 169 -12.98 -10.74 -6.53
C GLN A 169 -14.25 -10.06 -7.05
N THR A 170 -15.33 -10.08 -6.29
CA THR A 170 -16.63 -9.50 -6.66
C THR A 170 -16.48 -7.98 -6.89
N ALA A 171 -16.16 -7.59 -8.11
CA ALA A 171 -16.17 -6.19 -8.53
C ALA A 171 -17.61 -5.80 -8.83
N THR A 172 -18.18 -4.91 -8.03
CA THR A 172 -19.52 -4.35 -8.23
C THR A 172 -19.41 -2.91 -8.74
N PRO A 173 -20.44 -2.38 -9.43
CA PRO A 173 -20.48 -0.98 -9.87
C PRO A 173 -20.19 0.01 -8.73
N CYS A 174 -19.64 1.17 -9.07
CA CYS A 174 -19.36 2.24 -8.12
C CYS A 174 -19.75 3.62 -8.67
N ASP A 175 -19.91 4.61 -7.78
CA ASP A 175 -20.20 5.99 -8.21
C ASP A 175 -18.91 6.70 -8.64
N ILE A 176 -17.83 6.55 -7.88
CA ILE A 176 -16.55 7.20 -8.13
C ILE A 176 -15.42 6.17 -8.11
N LEU A 177 -14.56 6.21 -9.10
CA LEU A 177 -13.34 5.40 -9.17
C LEU A 177 -12.09 6.30 -9.16
N LYS A 178 -11.23 6.20 -8.14
CA LYS A 178 -9.82 6.57 -8.30
C LYS A 178 -9.15 5.47 -9.09
N VAL A 179 -8.82 5.78 -10.33
CA VAL A 179 -8.28 4.83 -11.30
C VAL A 179 -6.97 4.23 -10.77
N PRO A 180 -6.82 2.87 -10.80
CA PRO A 180 -5.62 2.22 -10.30
C PRO A 180 -4.38 2.59 -11.11
N HIS A 181 -3.23 2.64 -10.44
CA HIS A 181 -1.89 2.69 -11.01
C HIS A 181 -1.76 3.74 -12.15
N HIS A 182 -2.21 4.97 -11.87
CA HIS A 182 -2.09 6.11 -12.79
C HIS A 182 -2.64 5.84 -14.19
N ALA A 183 -3.69 5.01 -14.29
CA ALA A 183 -4.27 4.52 -15.55
C ALA A 183 -3.35 3.62 -16.40
N SER A 184 -2.36 2.95 -15.77
CA SER A 184 -1.53 1.95 -16.44
C SER A 184 -2.38 0.86 -17.13
N LEU A 185 -1.96 0.41 -18.31
CA LEU A 185 -2.65 -0.63 -19.08
C LEU A 185 -2.77 -1.97 -18.32
N SER A 186 -1.82 -2.28 -17.43
CA SER A 186 -1.87 -3.49 -16.60
C SER A 186 -2.92 -3.43 -15.49
N SER A 187 -3.33 -2.23 -15.11
CA SER A 187 -4.22 -1.99 -13.96
C SER A 187 -5.57 -1.40 -14.36
N THR A 188 -5.69 -0.84 -15.57
CA THR A 188 -6.92 -0.20 -16.04
C THR A 188 -7.31 -0.79 -17.39
N THR A 189 -8.13 -1.84 -17.38
CA THR A 189 -8.60 -2.53 -18.57
C THR A 189 -10.06 -2.17 -18.88
N ARG A 190 -10.46 -2.37 -20.15
CA ARG A 190 -11.89 -2.25 -20.55
C ARG A 190 -12.79 -3.21 -19.75
N LYS A 191 -12.27 -4.40 -19.40
CA LYS A 191 -13.01 -5.38 -18.62
C LYS A 191 -13.25 -4.85 -17.20
N LEU A 192 -12.22 -4.31 -16.53
CA LEU A 192 -12.35 -3.70 -15.20
C LEU A 192 -13.38 -2.56 -15.21
N LEU A 193 -13.31 -1.65 -16.20
CA LEU A 193 -14.24 -0.53 -16.29
C LEU A 193 -15.69 -0.99 -16.53
N ARG A 194 -15.89 -2.08 -17.26
CA ARG A 194 -17.24 -2.69 -17.44
C ARG A 194 -17.76 -3.34 -16.14
N LEU A 195 -16.88 -3.86 -15.28
CA LEU A 195 -17.25 -4.43 -13.99
C LEU A 195 -17.62 -3.33 -12.99
N LEU A 196 -16.78 -2.31 -12.89
CA LEU A 196 -16.95 -1.22 -11.92
C LEU A 196 -17.96 -0.15 -12.37
N GLN A 197 -18.23 0.01 -13.64
CA GLN A 197 -19.18 0.97 -14.24
C GLN A 197 -19.18 2.34 -13.53
N PRO A 198 -18.02 2.99 -13.32
CA PRO A 198 -17.96 4.22 -12.54
C PRO A 198 -18.73 5.34 -13.24
N LYS A 199 -19.50 6.14 -12.46
CA LYS A 199 -20.17 7.36 -12.96
C LYS A 199 -19.17 8.51 -13.12
N ALA A 200 -18.11 8.51 -12.31
CA ALA A 200 -17.00 9.44 -12.42
C ALA A 200 -15.69 8.71 -12.16
N ALA A 201 -14.61 9.15 -12.82
CA ALA A 201 -13.27 8.60 -12.64
C ALA A 201 -12.26 9.71 -12.38
N VAL A 202 -11.35 9.48 -11.41
CA VAL A 202 -10.25 10.38 -11.07
C VAL A 202 -8.94 9.69 -11.40
N VAL A 203 -8.09 10.32 -12.19
CA VAL A 203 -6.75 9.84 -12.53
C VAL A 203 -5.71 10.74 -11.86
N CYS A 204 -4.86 10.15 -11.02
CA CYS A 204 -3.72 10.86 -10.44
C CYS A 204 -2.50 10.56 -11.32
N VAL A 205 -1.92 11.59 -11.91
CA VAL A 205 -0.70 11.50 -12.72
C VAL A 205 0.33 12.50 -12.21
N ALA A 206 1.61 12.20 -12.40
CA ALA A 206 2.65 13.19 -12.16
C ALA A 206 2.52 14.32 -13.20
N ALA A 207 2.75 15.56 -12.76
CA ALA A 207 2.87 16.73 -13.62
C ALA A 207 4.23 16.77 -14.32
#